data_852c7477c7edb06f03b0236cb017aac0
#
_entry.id   852c7477c7edb06f03b0236cb017aac0
#
_cell.length_a   1.000
_cell.length_b   1.000
_cell.length_c   1.000
_cell.angle_alpha   90.00
_cell.angle_beta   90.00
_cell.angle_gamma   90.00
#
_symmetry.space_group_name_H-M   'P 1'
#
loop_
_entity.id
_entity.type
_entity.pdbx_description
1 polymer ?
#
loop_
_entity_poly.entity_id
_entity_poly.type
_entity_poly.pdbx_seq_one_letter_code
_entity_poly.pdbx_strand_id
1 'polypeptide(L)'
;MNFGRCWHAIRIFKRPVCCIHLFYKESVDLGRKVLLDNSAFELGAGIFDTFGNIIVDLKPTWYVVPDVRHDGPATIASYEKFIKTFPDLPGTAICAIQGETFEDLADCYKFMIEKTKKIAIPFDSKGYDQTLKPWERRPAFLEKLSQMPFWKENPMHLFGTYAAKEFLSPVYRSVKFGTVDTSNPVTAAAEGWRYFEDGIERKSNIKLMMDNVSNIDPELLEFNIKTFRRIVERNCSGV
;
A
#
# COMPACT_ATOMS: atom_id res chain seq x y z
N MET A 1 -5.16 27.10 -4.02
CA MET A 1 -5.14 25.73 -4.58
C MET A 1 -4.27 24.88 -3.66
N ASN A 2 -4.89 24.00 -2.87
CA ASN A 2 -4.17 23.09 -1.97
C ASN A 2 -3.60 21.94 -2.82
N PHE A 3 -2.33 22.04 -3.18
CA PHE A 3 -1.60 20.93 -3.79
C PHE A 3 -1.57 19.75 -2.81
N GLY A 4 -2.17 18.67 -3.24
CA GLY A 4 -2.34 17.46 -2.46
C GLY A 4 -1.03 17.02 -1.78
N ARG A 5 -1.15 16.71 -0.50
CA ARG A 5 -0.04 16.30 0.37
C ARG A 5 0.62 15.07 -0.22
N CYS A 6 1.85 15.21 -0.67
CA CYS A 6 2.66 14.08 -1.15
C CYS A 6 2.90 13.10 -0.01
N TRP A 7 2.46 11.86 -0.19
CA TRP A 7 2.66 10.76 0.74
C TRP A 7 3.98 10.06 0.42
N HIS A 8 4.79 9.78 1.43
CA HIS A 8 5.94 8.92 1.29
C HIS A 8 5.70 7.66 2.12
N ALA A 9 5.61 6.51 1.44
CA ALA A 9 5.73 5.23 2.10
C ALA A 9 7.23 4.96 2.30
N ILE A 10 7.67 4.86 3.54
CA ILE A 10 9.05 4.47 3.86
C ILE A 10 9.02 2.97 4.15
N ARG A 11 9.60 2.19 3.25
CA ARG A 11 9.86 0.77 3.46
C ARG A 11 11.18 0.59 4.19
N ILE A 12 11.17 -0.29 5.17
CA ILE A 12 12.39 -0.72 5.87
C ILE A 12 13.09 -1.72 4.95
N PHE A 13 13.99 -1.24 4.09
CA PHE A 13 14.91 -2.12 3.36
C PHE A 13 16.00 -2.65 4.31
N LYS A 14 16.75 -3.67 3.89
CA LYS A 14 17.96 -4.20 4.57
C LYS A 14 19.08 -3.15 4.73
N ARG A 15 18.75 -1.91 5.07
CA ARG A 15 19.69 -0.82 5.31
C ARG A 15 19.80 -0.53 6.81
N PRO A 16 20.94 0.02 7.25
CA PRO A 16 21.09 0.48 8.63
C PRO A 16 19.97 1.42 9.04
N VAL A 17 19.47 1.29 10.26
CA VAL A 17 18.41 2.12 10.87
C VAL A 17 18.65 3.62 10.67
N CYS A 18 19.90 4.06 10.62
CA CYS A 18 20.27 5.46 10.35
C CYS A 18 19.73 6.02 9.01
N CYS A 19 19.62 5.19 7.96
CA CYS A 19 19.09 5.65 6.68
C CYS A 19 17.59 5.89 6.75
N ILE A 20 16.84 5.07 7.51
CA ILE A 20 15.41 5.22 7.71
C ILE A 20 15.13 6.53 8.44
N HIS A 21 15.88 6.85 9.49
CA HIS A 21 15.75 8.08 10.25
C HIS A 21 16.00 9.34 9.40
N LEU A 22 16.96 9.32 8.49
CA LEU A 22 17.24 10.46 7.61
C LEU A 22 16.09 10.76 6.66
N PHE A 23 15.55 9.74 5.96
CA PHE A 23 14.42 9.92 5.06
C PHE A 23 13.14 10.30 5.80
N TYR A 24 12.93 9.76 6.98
CA TYR A 24 11.78 10.10 7.83
C TYR A 24 11.86 11.56 8.25
N LYS A 25 13.01 11.98 8.80
CA LYS A 25 13.23 13.36 9.26
C LYS A 25 12.99 14.36 8.14
N GLU A 26 13.57 14.14 6.96
CA GLU A 26 13.34 14.98 5.79
C GLU A 26 11.86 15.07 5.42
N SER A 27 11.14 13.95 5.44
CA SER A 27 9.71 13.93 5.13
C SER A 27 8.88 14.69 6.16
N VAL A 28 9.21 14.59 7.44
CA VAL A 28 8.53 15.31 8.54
C VAL A 28 8.85 16.80 8.45
N ASP A 29 10.11 17.18 8.22
CA ASP A 29 10.54 18.58 8.09
C ASP A 29 9.84 19.27 6.91
N LEU A 30 9.50 18.49 5.87
CA LEU A 30 8.68 18.95 4.74
C LEU A 30 7.17 18.94 5.02
N GLY A 31 6.75 18.67 6.24
CA GLY A 31 5.33 18.62 6.64
C GLY A 31 4.54 17.47 6.01
N ARG A 32 5.22 16.42 5.57
CA ARG A 32 4.58 15.26 4.91
C ARG A 32 4.08 14.26 5.95
N LYS A 33 2.97 13.60 5.63
CA LYS A 33 2.52 12.46 6.41
C LYS A 33 3.29 11.22 5.99
N VAL A 34 3.68 10.38 6.94
CA VAL A 34 4.52 9.20 6.70
C VAL A 34 3.71 7.94 7.02
N LEU A 35 3.73 7.01 6.08
CA LEU A 35 3.34 5.62 6.27
C LEU A 35 4.60 4.77 6.44
N LEU A 36 4.74 4.13 7.60
CA LEU A 36 5.81 3.17 7.87
C LEU A 36 5.32 1.76 7.53
N ASP A 37 5.93 1.17 6.50
CA ASP A 37 5.66 -0.21 6.08
C ASP A 37 6.48 -1.19 6.96
N ASN A 38 5.87 -2.33 7.29
CA ASN A 38 6.51 -3.38 8.07
C ASN A 38 7.54 -4.20 7.29
N SER A 39 7.64 -4.01 5.97
CA SER A 39 8.53 -4.75 5.07
C SER A 39 8.40 -6.29 5.15
N ALA A 40 7.23 -6.79 5.52
CA ALA A 40 6.97 -8.23 5.60
C ALA A 40 7.26 -8.95 4.28
N PHE A 41 7.09 -8.25 3.16
CA PHE A 41 7.40 -8.76 1.82
C PHE A 41 8.89 -9.02 1.60
N GLU A 42 9.78 -8.16 2.13
CA GLU A 42 11.22 -8.21 1.91
C GLU A 42 11.96 -8.97 3.01
N LEU A 43 11.49 -8.89 4.25
CA LEU A 43 12.23 -9.35 5.44
C LEU A 43 11.57 -10.55 6.15
N GLY A 44 10.33 -10.88 5.79
CA GLY A 44 9.55 -11.89 6.51
C GLY A 44 9.21 -11.46 7.95
N ALA A 45 8.75 -12.39 8.77
CA ALA A 45 8.26 -12.12 10.13
C ALA A 45 9.36 -11.76 11.16
N GLY A 46 10.63 -11.65 10.75
CA GLY A 46 11.78 -11.56 11.69
C GLY A 46 12.01 -10.21 12.37
N ILE A 47 11.24 -9.15 12.03
CA ILE A 47 11.49 -7.80 12.58
C ILE A 47 10.45 -7.34 13.62
N PHE A 48 9.63 -8.24 14.09
CA PHE A 48 8.47 -7.94 14.94
C PHE A 48 8.81 -7.04 16.14
N ASP A 49 9.79 -7.44 16.97
CA ASP A 49 10.16 -6.67 18.17
C ASP A 49 10.88 -5.35 17.83
N THR A 50 11.71 -5.37 16.80
CA THR A 50 12.42 -4.18 16.32
C THR A 50 11.47 -3.16 15.73
N PHE A 51 10.42 -3.61 15.05
CA PHE A 51 9.47 -2.74 14.38
C PHE A 51 8.67 -1.87 15.35
N GLY A 52 8.19 -2.43 16.46
CA GLY A 52 7.52 -1.68 17.51
C GLY A 52 8.39 -0.55 18.06
N ASN A 53 9.68 -0.83 18.33
CA ASN A 53 10.62 0.19 18.78
C ASN A 53 10.85 1.30 17.75
N ILE A 54 10.93 0.94 16.46
CA ILE A 54 11.05 1.92 15.36
C ILE A 54 9.82 2.83 15.31
N ILE A 55 8.61 2.30 15.51
CA ILE A 55 7.39 3.10 15.56
C ILE A 55 7.43 4.10 16.73
N VAL A 56 7.89 3.67 17.90
CA VAL A 56 8.04 4.55 19.09
C VAL A 56 9.02 5.70 18.79
N ASP A 57 10.14 5.40 18.16
CA ASP A 57 11.17 6.39 17.84
C ASP A 57 10.74 7.36 16.74
N LEU A 58 10.15 6.84 15.66
CA LEU A 58 9.80 7.62 14.48
C LEU A 58 8.45 8.33 14.58
N LYS A 59 7.52 7.86 15.40
CA LYS A 59 6.15 8.39 15.55
C LYS A 59 5.48 8.65 14.21
N PRO A 60 5.37 7.64 13.32
CA PRO A 60 4.81 7.83 11.98
C PRO A 60 3.33 8.23 12.05
N THR A 61 2.81 8.86 11.00
CA THR A 61 1.37 9.15 10.92
C THR A 61 0.57 7.86 10.86
N TRP A 62 1.07 6.88 10.12
CA TRP A 62 0.52 5.53 10.01
C TRP A 62 1.64 4.49 9.98
N TYR A 63 1.32 3.31 10.43
CA TYR A 63 2.20 2.15 10.32
C TYR A 63 1.39 0.91 9.96
N VAL A 64 2.00 0.02 9.19
CA VAL A 64 1.41 -1.26 8.82
C VAL A 64 1.72 -2.29 9.89
N VAL A 65 0.70 -2.87 10.51
CA VAL A 65 0.91 -3.96 11.48
C VAL A 65 1.53 -5.17 10.77
N PRO A 66 2.48 -5.87 11.39
CA PRO A 66 3.09 -7.05 10.80
C PRO A 66 2.05 -8.10 10.35
N ASP A 67 2.09 -8.45 9.08
CA ASP A 67 1.22 -9.43 8.45
C ASP A 67 2.00 -10.63 7.90
N VAL A 68 1.30 -11.72 7.59
CA VAL A 68 1.88 -12.94 7.01
C VAL A 68 1.30 -13.14 5.63
N ARG A 69 2.16 -13.03 4.63
CA ARG A 69 1.76 -13.06 3.23
C ARG A 69 0.97 -14.33 2.90
N HIS A 70 -0.19 -14.17 2.27
CA HIS A 70 -1.12 -15.21 1.84
C HIS A 70 -1.74 -16.05 2.96
N ASP A 71 -1.55 -15.70 4.22
CA ASP A 71 -2.05 -16.45 5.37
C ASP A 71 -2.91 -15.55 6.28
N GLY A 72 -4.23 -15.65 6.14
CA GLY A 72 -5.20 -14.88 6.92
C GLY A 72 -5.15 -15.19 8.42
N PRO A 73 -5.25 -16.45 8.85
CA PRO A 73 -5.14 -16.85 10.24
C PRO A 73 -3.83 -16.42 10.90
N ALA A 74 -2.68 -16.60 10.23
CA ALA A 74 -1.39 -16.18 10.76
C ALA A 74 -1.28 -14.64 10.83
N THR A 75 -1.89 -13.90 9.89
CA THR A 75 -1.98 -12.45 9.93
C THR A 75 -2.82 -11.97 11.12
N ILE A 76 -3.94 -12.60 11.42
CA ILE A 76 -4.75 -12.31 12.60
C ILE A 76 -3.96 -12.56 13.88
N ALA A 77 -3.31 -13.72 13.99
CA ALA A 77 -2.46 -14.05 15.16
C ALA A 77 -1.29 -13.06 15.33
N SER A 78 -0.67 -12.63 14.22
CA SER A 78 0.38 -11.60 14.23
C SER A 78 -0.15 -10.27 14.75
N TYR A 79 -1.33 -9.84 14.29
CA TYR A 79 -1.99 -8.63 14.79
C TYR A 79 -2.22 -8.69 16.30
N GLU A 80 -2.85 -9.76 16.79
CA GLU A 80 -3.16 -9.90 18.23
C GLU A 80 -1.89 -9.90 19.09
N LYS A 81 -0.84 -10.61 18.67
CA LYS A 81 0.45 -10.60 19.32
C LYS A 81 1.07 -9.20 19.33
N PHE A 82 1.03 -8.49 18.19
CA PHE A 82 1.65 -7.17 18.04
C PHE A 82 0.98 -6.13 18.95
N ILE A 83 -0.35 -6.05 18.94
CA ILE A 83 -1.09 -5.11 19.77
C ILE A 83 -0.95 -5.45 21.27
N LYS A 84 -0.87 -6.73 21.63
CA LYS A 84 -0.59 -7.14 23.02
C LYS A 84 0.80 -6.74 23.48
N THR A 85 1.81 -6.84 22.61
CA THR A 85 3.20 -6.49 22.92
C THR A 85 3.41 -4.97 22.96
N PHE A 86 2.69 -4.23 22.09
CA PHE A 86 2.83 -2.78 21.92
C PHE A 86 1.44 -2.10 21.94
N PRO A 87 0.80 -1.98 23.11
CA PRO A 87 -0.60 -1.51 23.21
C PRO A 87 -0.78 -0.03 22.85
N ASP A 88 0.21 0.81 23.08
CA ASP A 88 0.12 2.28 23.01
C ASP A 88 1.10 2.88 22.00
N LEU A 89 1.17 2.31 20.79
CA LEU A 89 2.03 2.84 19.75
C LEU A 89 1.52 4.17 19.19
N PRO A 90 2.43 5.15 18.95
CA PRO A 90 2.06 6.40 18.31
C PRO A 90 1.68 6.19 16.85
N GLY A 91 0.72 7.01 16.35
CA GLY A 91 0.21 6.93 14.99
C GLY A 91 -1.04 6.05 14.87
N THR A 92 -1.44 5.77 13.64
CA THR A 92 -2.62 4.93 13.35
C THR A 92 -2.19 3.63 12.70
N ALA A 93 -2.61 2.51 13.28
CA ALA A 93 -2.40 1.18 12.72
C ALA A 93 -3.18 1.00 11.41
N ILE A 94 -2.52 0.43 10.40
CA ILE A 94 -3.13 -0.08 9.18
C ILE A 94 -2.94 -1.59 9.18
N CYS A 95 -4.03 -2.35 9.04
CA CYS A 95 -3.97 -3.80 8.99
C CYS A 95 -4.14 -4.30 7.56
N ALA A 96 -3.14 -5.02 7.06
CA ALA A 96 -3.25 -5.70 5.79
C ALA A 96 -4.17 -6.92 5.92
N ILE A 97 -4.99 -7.17 4.91
CA ILE A 97 -5.70 -8.45 4.80
C ILE A 97 -4.86 -9.42 3.98
N GLN A 98 -4.86 -10.69 4.38
CA GLN A 98 -4.13 -11.76 3.72
C GLN A 98 -4.99 -13.02 3.62
N GLY A 99 -4.71 -13.87 2.64
CA GLY A 99 -5.43 -15.13 2.44
C GLY A 99 -5.05 -15.81 1.13
N GLU A 100 -5.27 -17.11 1.02
CA GLU A 100 -5.07 -17.89 -0.19
C GLU A 100 -6.35 -18.03 -1.04
N THR A 101 -7.51 -17.88 -0.41
CA THR A 101 -8.83 -17.91 -1.04
C THR A 101 -9.57 -16.59 -0.83
N PHE A 102 -10.68 -16.40 -1.55
CA PHE A 102 -11.56 -15.26 -1.31
C PHE A 102 -12.12 -15.29 0.12
N GLU A 103 -12.50 -16.46 0.59
CA GLU A 103 -13.07 -16.69 1.91
C GLU A 103 -12.06 -16.31 3.00
N ASP A 104 -10.78 -16.73 2.89
CA ASP A 104 -9.71 -16.35 3.82
C ASP A 104 -9.52 -14.83 3.88
N LEU A 105 -9.49 -14.17 2.72
CA LEU A 105 -9.37 -12.71 2.64
C LEU A 105 -10.57 -12.01 3.26
N ALA A 106 -11.78 -12.53 3.03
CA ALA A 106 -13.02 -11.97 3.56
C ALA A 106 -13.12 -12.16 5.09
N ASP A 107 -12.70 -13.30 5.61
CA ASP A 107 -12.65 -13.56 7.06
C ASP A 107 -11.57 -12.71 7.74
N CYS A 108 -10.40 -12.56 7.12
CA CYS A 108 -9.35 -11.65 7.60
C CYS A 108 -9.86 -10.20 7.61
N TYR A 109 -10.54 -9.75 6.55
CA TYR A 109 -11.17 -8.43 6.50
C TYR A 109 -12.20 -8.25 7.61
N LYS A 110 -13.12 -9.21 7.77
CA LYS A 110 -14.17 -9.21 8.79
C LYS A 110 -13.59 -9.05 10.20
N PHE A 111 -12.49 -9.75 10.50
CA PHE A 111 -11.80 -9.62 11.78
C PHE A 111 -11.16 -8.23 11.92
N MET A 112 -10.38 -7.81 10.93
CA MET A 112 -9.58 -6.57 11.00
C MET A 112 -10.44 -5.32 11.04
N ILE A 113 -11.58 -5.27 10.33
CA ILE A 113 -12.46 -4.10 10.28
C ILE A 113 -13.11 -3.78 11.63
N GLU A 114 -13.21 -4.75 12.53
CA GLU A 114 -13.67 -4.54 13.91
C GLU A 114 -12.56 -4.01 14.84
N LYS A 115 -11.31 -4.15 14.46
CA LYS A 115 -10.14 -3.85 15.30
C LYS A 115 -9.43 -2.56 14.90
N THR A 116 -9.51 -2.15 13.63
CA THR A 116 -8.77 -0.98 13.13
C THR A 116 -9.67 -0.07 12.30
N LYS A 117 -9.30 1.22 12.27
CA LYS A 117 -9.97 2.23 11.42
C LYS A 117 -9.47 2.23 9.99
N LYS A 118 -8.39 1.50 9.68
CA LYS A 118 -7.78 1.46 8.36
C LYS A 118 -7.37 0.04 7.99
N ILE A 119 -7.86 -0.40 6.83
CA ILE A 119 -7.51 -1.68 6.23
C ILE A 119 -6.63 -1.42 5.01
N ALA A 120 -5.62 -2.27 4.80
CA ALA A 120 -4.85 -2.29 3.57
C ALA A 120 -5.23 -3.50 2.71
N ILE A 121 -5.43 -3.21 1.42
CA ILE A 121 -5.79 -4.22 0.42
C ILE A 121 -4.56 -4.46 -0.47
N PRO A 122 -4.00 -5.67 -0.52
CA PRO A 122 -2.83 -5.96 -1.34
C PRO A 122 -3.17 -5.86 -2.85
N PHE A 123 -2.16 -5.50 -3.68
CA PHE A 123 -2.35 -5.46 -5.14
C PHE A 123 -2.40 -6.86 -5.76
N ASP A 124 -1.82 -7.84 -5.09
CA ASP A 124 -1.74 -9.22 -5.53
C ASP A 124 -2.00 -10.16 -4.36
N SER A 125 -2.91 -11.11 -4.58
CA SER A 125 -3.24 -12.17 -3.65
C SER A 125 -3.65 -13.42 -4.39
N LYS A 126 -3.33 -14.59 -3.85
CA LYS A 126 -3.80 -15.88 -4.38
C LYS A 126 -5.33 -15.99 -4.32
N GLY A 127 -5.96 -15.34 -3.33
CA GLY A 127 -7.42 -15.32 -3.16
C GLY A 127 -8.18 -14.46 -4.17
N TYR A 128 -7.49 -13.78 -5.07
CA TYR A 128 -8.13 -13.09 -6.20
C TYR A 128 -8.39 -14.05 -7.35
N ASP A 129 -9.35 -13.72 -8.20
CA ASP A 129 -9.63 -14.50 -9.41
C ASP A 129 -8.45 -14.40 -10.39
N GLN A 130 -7.68 -15.48 -10.49
CA GLN A 130 -6.47 -15.57 -11.31
C GLN A 130 -6.77 -15.68 -12.81
N THR A 131 -8.04 -15.89 -13.21
CA THR A 131 -8.45 -15.91 -14.62
C THR A 131 -8.55 -14.51 -15.23
N LEU A 132 -8.71 -13.49 -14.36
CA LEU A 132 -8.76 -12.09 -14.74
C LEU A 132 -7.37 -11.53 -15.04
N LYS A 133 -7.32 -10.43 -15.81
CA LYS A 133 -6.09 -9.66 -16.01
C LYS A 133 -5.62 -9.08 -14.67
N PRO A 134 -4.31 -8.96 -14.43
CA PRO A 134 -3.77 -8.54 -13.13
C PRO A 134 -4.38 -7.24 -12.57
N TRP A 135 -4.69 -6.26 -13.42
CA TRP A 135 -5.30 -4.99 -13.01
C TRP A 135 -6.81 -5.04 -12.78
N GLU A 136 -7.46 -6.18 -13.10
CA GLU A 136 -8.90 -6.41 -12.88
C GLU A 136 -9.16 -7.19 -11.59
N ARG A 137 -8.15 -7.88 -11.06
CA ARG A 137 -8.29 -8.82 -9.92
C ARG A 137 -8.72 -8.15 -8.63
N ARG A 138 -7.99 -7.12 -8.19
CA ARG A 138 -8.34 -6.38 -6.95
C ARG A 138 -9.67 -5.63 -7.08
N PRO A 139 -9.99 -4.95 -8.18
CA PRO A 139 -11.32 -4.41 -8.40
C PRO A 139 -12.46 -5.44 -8.28
N ALA A 140 -12.33 -6.60 -8.93
CA ALA A 140 -13.34 -7.66 -8.84
C ALA A 140 -13.47 -8.22 -7.42
N PHE A 141 -12.36 -8.38 -6.70
CA PHE A 141 -12.37 -8.75 -5.29
C PHE A 141 -13.12 -7.72 -4.43
N LEU A 142 -12.83 -6.42 -4.61
CA LEU A 142 -13.49 -5.35 -3.87
C LEU A 142 -14.99 -5.25 -4.17
N GLU A 143 -15.38 -5.47 -5.41
CA GLU A 143 -16.79 -5.52 -5.80
C GLU A 143 -17.51 -6.65 -5.06
N LYS A 144 -16.95 -7.86 -5.06
CA LYS A 144 -17.51 -9.00 -4.33
C LYS A 144 -17.52 -8.78 -2.82
N LEU A 145 -16.42 -8.26 -2.24
CA LEU A 145 -16.29 -7.98 -0.81
C LEU A 145 -17.31 -6.92 -0.35
N SER A 146 -17.54 -5.88 -1.16
CA SER A 146 -18.48 -4.80 -0.82
C SER A 146 -19.95 -5.24 -0.72
N GLN A 147 -20.28 -6.41 -1.25
CA GLN A 147 -21.61 -7.02 -1.15
C GLN A 147 -21.80 -7.88 0.11
N MET A 148 -20.73 -8.10 0.87
CA MET A 148 -20.79 -8.93 2.08
C MET A 148 -21.47 -8.17 3.24
N PRO A 149 -22.27 -8.85 4.09
CA PRO A 149 -23.05 -8.21 5.16
C PRO A 149 -22.19 -7.54 6.25
N PHE A 150 -20.91 -7.89 6.33
CA PHE A 150 -19.95 -7.28 7.27
C PHE A 150 -19.13 -6.14 6.65
N TRP A 151 -19.40 -5.79 5.38
CA TRP A 151 -18.74 -4.67 4.74
C TRP A 151 -18.96 -3.37 5.51
N LYS A 152 -17.88 -2.62 5.71
CA LYS A 152 -17.93 -1.25 6.27
C LYS A 152 -17.23 -0.29 5.33
N GLU A 153 -17.88 0.83 5.08
CA GLU A 153 -17.31 1.91 4.26
C GLU A 153 -16.25 2.68 5.06
N ASN A 154 -15.03 2.17 5.05
CA ASN A 154 -13.88 2.81 5.68
C ASN A 154 -12.83 3.19 4.63
N PRO A 155 -12.12 4.32 4.80
CA PRO A 155 -11.03 4.67 3.91
C PRO A 155 -9.94 3.59 3.95
N MET A 156 -9.77 2.86 2.85
CA MET A 156 -8.76 1.82 2.72
C MET A 156 -7.43 2.39 2.24
N HIS A 157 -6.36 1.67 2.51
CA HIS A 157 -5.08 1.83 1.85
C HIS A 157 -4.93 0.74 0.77
N LEU A 158 -4.52 1.12 -0.42
CA LEU A 158 -4.26 0.16 -1.50
C LEU A 158 -2.75 -0.05 -1.61
N PHE A 159 -2.26 -1.24 -1.23
CA PHE A 159 -0.86 -1.59 -1.36
C PHE A 159 -0.49 -1.87 -2.81
N GLY A 160 0.47 -1.11 -3.31
CA GLY A 160 0.99 -1.26 -4.65
C GLY A 160 -0.08 -1.16 -5.74
N THR A 161 0.33 -1.17 -6.99
CA THR A 161 -0.55 -1.36 -8.14
C THR A 161 0.17 -2.17 -9.20
N TYR A 162 -0.57 -2.96 -9.96
CA TYR A 162 -0.01 -3.61 -11.14
C TYR A 162 0.18 -2.60 -12.27
N ALA A 163 -0.88 -1.82 -12.56
CA ALA A 163 -0.88 -0.78 -13.57
C ALA A 163 -1.91 0.31 -13.21
N ALA A 164 -1.70 1.55 -13.68
CA ALA A 164 -2.64 2.65 -13.46
C ALA A 164 -4.05 2.36 -14.03
N LYS A 165 -4.15 1.50 -15.05
CA LYS A 165 -5.41 1.04 -15.64
C LYS A 165 -6.37 0.40 -14.64
N GLU A 166 -5.88 -0.13 -13.53
CA GLU A 166 -6.69 -0.64 -12.44
C GLU A 166 -7.73 0.40 -11.96
N PHE A 167 -7.32 1.66 -11.87
CA PHE A 167 -8.17 2.75 -11.36
C PHE A 167 -9.25 3.21 -12.34
N LEU A 168 -9.32 2.65 -13.54
CA LEU A 168 -10.44 2.87 -14.47
C LEU A 168 -11.67 2.03 -14.09
N SER A 169 -11.53 1.08 -13.17
CA SER A 169 -12.65 0.25 -12.71
C SER A 169 -13.71 1.07 -11.99
N PRO A 170 -15.01 0.90 -12.34
CA PRO A 170 -16.12 1.61 -11.70
C PRO A 170 -16.22 1.39 -10.19
N VAL A 171 -15.72 0.26 -9.67
CA VAL A 171 -15.77 -0.07 -8.24
C VAL A 171 -15.13 1.02 -7.36
N TYR A 172 -14.09 1.69 -7.85
CA TYR A 172 -13.43 2.76 -7.11
C TYR A 172 -14.24 4.06 -6.99
N ARG A 173 -15.40 4.13 -7.65
CA ARG A 173 -16.38 5.21 -7.42
C ARG A 173 -17.29 4.94 -6.23
N SER A 174 -17.48 3.68 -5.88
CA SER A 174 -18.34 3.25 -4.77
C SER A 174 -17.55 2.84 -3.53
N VAL A 175 -16.36 2.29 -3.72
CA VAL A 175 -15.47 1.88 -2.63
C VAL A 175 -14.52 3.01 -2.28
N LYS A 176 -14.63 3.57 -1.08
CA LYS A 176 -13.73 4.64 -0.63
C LYS A 176 -12.36 4.08 -0.30
N PHE A 177 -11.32 4.67 -0.88
CA PHE A 177 -9.97 4.50 -0.37
C PHE A 177 -9.32 5.87 -0.12
N GLY A 178 -8.45 5.93 0.89
CA GLY A 178 -7.85 7.19 1.29
C GLY A 178 -6.42 7.37 0.79
N THR A 179 -5.76 6.27 0.45
CA THR A 179 -4.34 6.30 0.06
C THR A 179 -4.00 5.09 -0.82
N VAL A 180 -3.03 5.28 -1.70
CA VAL A 180 -2.41 4.22 -2.50
C VAL A 180 -0.90 4.45 -2.55
N ASP A 181 -0.11 3.40 -2.48
CA ASP A 181 1.31 3.44 -2.78
C ASP A 181 1.61 2.69 -4.08
N THR A 182 2.61 3.13 -4.80
CA THR A 182 3.07 2.44 -6.01
C THR A 182 4.44 2.93 -6.47
N SER A 183 5.26 2.03 -6.95
CA SER A 183 6.47 2.35 -7.70
C SER A 183 6.25 2.41 -9.22
N ASN A 184 5.04 2.10 -9.70
CA ASN A 184 4.76 1.92 -11.13
C ASN A 184 5.16 3.13 -12.00
N PRO A 185 4.88 4.40 -11.64
CA PRO A 185 5.34 5.55 -12.44
C PRO A 185 6.87 5.68 -12.50
N VAL A 186 7.53 5.33 -11.40
CA VAL A 186 9.00 5.41 -11.28
C VAL A 186 9.65 4.32 -12.10
N THR A 187 9.16 3.08 -11.97
CA THR A 187 9.68 1.94 -12.74
C THR A 187 9.44 2.09 -14.24
N ALA A 188 8.29 2.65 -14.63
CA ALA A 188 8.00 2.96 -16.02
C ALA A 188 8.97 4.01 -16.58
N ALA A 189 9.25 5.07 -15.82
CA ALA A 189 10.22 6.09 -16.23
C ALA A 189 11.65 5.54 -16.32
N ALA A 190 12.05 4.63 -15.41
CA ALA A 190 13.34 3.96 -15.44
C ALA A 190 13.53 3.07 -16.69
N GLU A 191 12.45 2.55 -17.25
CA GLU A 191 12.44 1.81 -18.53
C GLU A 191 12.23 2.73 -19.76
N GLY A 192 12.16 4.04 -19.56
CA GLY A 192 11.92 5.01 -20.64
C GLY A 192 10.46 4.99 -21.14
N TRP A 193 9.53 4.40 -20.39
CA TRP A 193 8.12 4.32 -20.81
C TRP A 193 7.33 5.52 -20.35
N ARG A 194 6.66 6.16 -21.31
CA ARG A 194 5.75 7.26 -21.06
C ARG A 194 4.32 6.74 -20.87
N TYR A 195 3.61 7.24 -19.88
CA TYR A 195 2.21 6.93 -19.65
C TYR A 195 1.33 7.49 -20.77
N PHE A 196 0.31 6.72 -21.17
CA PHE A 196 -0.82 7.19 -21.94
C PHE A 196 -1.90 7.76 -21.02
N GLU A 197 -2.96 8.33 -21.58
CA GLU A 197 -4.09 8.87 -20.81
C GLU A 197 -4.73 7.83 -19.88
N ASP A 198 -4.73 6.57 -20.31
CA ASP A 198 -5.26 5.42 -19.55
C ASP A 198 -4.19 4.69 -18.70
N GLY A 199 -2.99 5.23 -18.63
CA GLY A 199 -1.85 4.58 -18.00
C GLY A 199 -1.13 3.60 -18.92
N ILE A 200 -0.44 2.62 -18.33
CA ILE A 200 0.30 1.57 -19.02
C ILE A 200 -0.27 0.23 -18.55
N GLU A 201 -0.48 -0.71 -19.48
CA GLU A 201 -1.04 -2.04 -19.18
C GLU A 201 0.00 -3.04 -18.65
N ARG A 202 1.28 -2.73 -18.76
CA ARG A 202 2.37 -3.62 -18.35
C ARG A 202 3.01 -3.15 -17.05
N LYS A 203 3.51 -4.12 -16.30
CA LYS A 203 4.33 -3.88 -15.12
C LYS A 203 5.80 -3.91 -15.54
N SER A 204 6.56 -2.94 -15.06
CA SER A 204 8.02 -2.98 -15.18
C SER A 204 8.58 -4.18 -14.42
N ASN A 205 9.56 -4.86 -15.03
CA ASN A 205 10.32 -5.94 -14.41
C ASN A 205 11.59 -5.44 -13.69
N ILE A 206 11.88 -4.14 -13.76
CA ILE A 206 13.04 -3.55 -13.10
C ILE A 206 12.84 -3.65 -11.58
N LYS A 207 13.77 -4.32 -10.91
CA LYS A 207 13.96 -4.15 -9.47
C LYS A 207 14.70 -2.84 -9.25
N LEU A 208 13.96 -1.78 -8.93
CA LEU A 208 14.56 -0.51 -8.57
C LEU A 208 15.38 -0.69 -7.28
N MET A 209 16.69 -0.70 -7.46
CA MET A 209 17.62 -0.41 -6.38
C MET A 209 17.76 1.12 -6.30
N MET A 210 17.80 1.68 -5.09
CA MET A 210 17.92 3.15 -4.90
C MET A 210 19.09 3.74 -5.67
N ASP A 211 20.11 2.94 -5.97
CA ASP A 211 21.31 3.36 -6.69
C ASP A 211 21.08 3.54 -8.21
N ASN A 212 19.97 3.02 -8.74
CA ASN A 212 19.63 3.13 -10.17
C ASN A 212 18.69 4.30 -10.50
N VAL A 213 18.27 5.05 -9.50
CA VAL A 213 17.30 6.16 -9.68
C VAL A 213 17.97 7.41 -10.31
N SER A 214 19.30 7.53 -10.21
CA SER A 214 20.07 8.66 -10.76
C SER A 214 20.03 8.82 -12.28
N ASN A 215 19.66 7.76 -13.00
CA ASN A 215 19.64 7.73 -14.47
C ASN A 215 18.23 7.87 -15.06
N ILE A 216 17.22 8.17 -14.23
CA ILE A 216 15.84 8.36 -14.72
C ILE A 216 15.71 9.79 -15.25
N ASP A 217 15.15 9.93 -16.46
CA ASP A 217 14.77 11.22 -17.01
C ASP A 217 13.75 11.91 -16.08
N PRO A 218 14.12 13.07 -15.49
CA PRO A 218 13.25 13.75 -14.52
C PRO A 218 11.93 14.24 -15.12
N GLU A 219 11.93 14.65 -16.39
CA GLU A 219 10.72 15.14 -17.07
C GLU A 219 9.75 13.99 -17.32
N LEU A 220 10.25 12.83 -17.75
CA LEU A 220 9.47 11.62 -17.94
C LEU A 220 8.89 11.12 -16.62
N LEU A 221 9.69 11.11 -15.56
CA LEU A 221 9.26 10.72 -14.22
C LEU A 221 8.14 11.64 -13.72
N GLU A 222 8.32 12.94 -13.81
CA GLU A 222 7.32 13.91 -13.39
C GLU A 222 6.01 13.77 -14.19
N PHE A 223 6.13 13.58 -15.50
CA PHE A 223 5.00 13.33 -16.38
C PHE A 223 4.22 12.08 -15.97
N ASN A 224 4.91 10.97 -15.74
CA ASN A 224 4.29 9.70 -15.34
C ASN A 224 3.60 9.82 -13.98
N ILE A 225 4.23 10.48 -13.00
CA ILE A 225 3.62 10.73 -11.67
C ILE A 225 2.37 11.60 -11.79
N LYS A 226 2.42 12.69 -12.54
CA LYS A 226 1.27 13.57 -12.75
C LYS A 226 0.13 12.84 -13.48
N THR A 227 0.45 12.01 -14.45
CA THR A 227 -0.54 11.23 -15.20
C THR A 227 -1.18 10.17 -14.32
N PHE A 228 -0.41 9.42 -13.54
CA PHE A 228 -0.92 8.46 -12.57
C PHE A 228 -1.90 9.12 -11.59
N ARG A 229 -1.51 10.24 -10.98
CA ARG A 229 -2.37 11.00 -10.05
C ARG A 229 -3.67 11.42 -10.71
N ARG A 230 -3.61 11.96 -11.93
CA ARG A 230 -4.80 12.36 -12.70
C ARG A 230 -5.74 11.19 -12.94
N ILE A 231 -5.22 10.00 -13.27
CA ILE A 231 -6.03 8.79 -13.46
C ILE A 231 -6.77 8.44 -12.16
N VAL A 232 -6.06 8.43 -11.03
CA VAL A 232 -6.64 8.13 -9.72
C VAL A 232 -7.69 9.16 -9.33
N GLU A 233 -7.36 10.45 -9.36
CA GLU A 233 -8.25 11.56 -8.97
C GLU A 233 -9.51 11.63 -9.82
N ARG A 234 -9.40 11.34 -11.13
CA ARG A 234 -10.54 11.39 -12.06
C ARG A 234 -11.54 10.25 -11.88
N ASN A 235 -11.06 9.08 -11.45
CA ASN A 235 -11.86 7.85 -11.48
C ASN A 235 -12.25 7.35 -10.09
N CYS A 236 -11.69 7.93 -9.02
CA CYS A 236 -11.89 7.45 -7.67
C CYS A 236 -12.55 8.53 -6.80
N SER A 237 -13.61 8.15 -6.08
CA SER A 237 -14.27 9.04 -5.13
C SER A 237 -13.52 9.05 -3.80
N GLY A 238 -13.23 10.24 -3.27
CA GLY A 238 -12.69 10.43 -1.91
C GLY A 238 -11.16 10.50 -1.80
N VAL A 239 -10.45 10.69 -2.91
CA VAL A 239 -9.00 10.98 -2.93
C VAL A 239 -8.72 12.47 -2.89
#